data_2eba2b9a5983e9d9c7800650097cf477
#
_entry.id   2eba2b9a5983e9d9c7800650097cf477
#
_cell.length_a   1.000
_cell.length_b   1.000
_cell.length_c   1.000
_cell.angle_alpha   90.00
_cell.angle_beta   90.00
_cell.angle_gamma   90.00
#
_symmetry.space_group_name_H-M   'P 1'
#
loop_
_entity.id
_entity.type
_entity.pdbx_description
1 polymer ?
#
loop_
_entity_poly.entity_id
_entity_poly.type
_entity_poly.pdbx_seq_one_letter_code
_entity_poly.pdbx_strand_id
1 'polypeptide(L)'
;DALFGEATWELAESKFVEKNMALTLQKANLKAKEVDYILCGDLLNQCTGSTFGVRQFEIPFFGLFGACSTMGEAMSLGAMLIDGGFANHVLAGASSHFCAAEKQFRFPLPLGTQRPPTATWTVTGDGAVVLARKGNGPKIVEITTGKIVDMGVTDANNMGAAMAPAAADLLQTHFADTGRTPQDYDVIATGDLGTVGRELVVELLAKAGYEMDSRYTDCGIEIFDNETQDTHAGGSGCACSAVTFCAYFYPRLLSGEIGRM
;
A
#
# COMPACT_ATOMS: atom_id res chain seq x y z
N ASP A 1 -11.65 -10.76 -13.68
CA ASP A 1 -10.27 -10.60 -13.27
C ASP A 1 -9.33 -11.57 -13.99
N ALA A 2 -8.07 -11.15 -14.15
CA ALA A 2 -7.10 -11.92 -14.90
C ALA A 2 -6.63 -13.14 -14.12
N LEU A 3 -6.80 -14.33 -14.68
CA LEU A 3 -6.21 -15.57 -14.17
C LEU A 3 -4.71 -15.68 -14.47
N PHE A 4 -4.19 -14.82 -15.33
CA PHE A 4 -2.78 -14.76 -15.71
C PHE A 4 -2.21 -16.11 -16.22
N GLY A 5 -3.09 -16.91 -16.83
CA GLY A 5 -2.79 -18.26 -17.31
C GLY A 5 -2.83 -19.35 -16.25
N GLU A 6 -3.20 -19.02 -15.02
CA GLU A 6 -3.28 -19.94 -13.88
C GLU A 6 -4.70 -20.54 -13.73
N ALA A 7 -4.80 -21.63 -12.97
CA ALA A 7 -6.06 -22.34 -12.76
C ALA A 7 -6.98 -21.69 -11.74
N THR A 8 -6.44 -20.89 -10.83
CA THR A 8 -7.20 -20.20 -9.76
C THR A 8 -6.70 -18.77 -9.57
N TRP A 9 -7.51 -17.93 -8.96
CA TRP A 9 -7.17 -16.54 -8.67
C TRP A 9 -6.02 -16.40 -7.67
N GLU A 10 -5.91 -17.32 -6.70
CA GLU A 10 -4.81 -17.34 -5.74
C GLU A 10 -3.47 -17.68 -6.39
N LEU A 11 -3.50 -18.61 -7.34
CA LEU A 11 -2.30 -18.92 -8.15
C LEU A 11 -1.94 -17.74 -9.05
N ALA A 12 -2.93 -17.05 -9.61
CA ALA A 12 -2.70 -15.83 -10.39
C ALA A 12 -2.03 -14.73 -9.54
N GLU A 13 -2.49 -14.52 -8.29
CA GLU A 13 -1.87 -13.56 -7.38
C GLU A 13 -0.42 -13.94 -7.06
N SER A 14 -0.16 -15.20 -6.72
CA SER A 14 1.22 -15.69 -6.51
C SER A 14 2.09 -15.47 -7.73
N LYS A 15 1.53 -15.59 -8.93
CA LYS A 15 2.23 -15.35 -10.20
C LYS A 15 2.55 -13.88 -10.42
N PHE A 16 1.67 -12.97 -10.02
CA PHE A 16 1.95 -11.53 -10.05
C PHE A 16 3.13 -11.20 -9.14
N VAL A 17 3.11 -11.70 -7.91
CA VAL A 17 4.21 -11.52 -6.95
C VAL A 17 5.53 -12.04 -7.53
N GLU A 18 5.55 -13.29 -8.02
CA GLU A 18 6.74 -13.87 -8.66
C GLU A 18 7.32 -12.96 -9.74
N LYS A 19 6.47 -12.55 -10.69
CA LYS A 19 6.93 -11.77 -11.85
C LYS A 19 7.34 -10.35 -11.46
N ASN A 20 6.60 -9.71 -10.56
CA ASN A 20 6.95 -8.35 -10.15
C ASN A 20 8.23 -8.30 -9.31
N MET A 21 8.44 -9.26 -8.40
CA MET A 21 9.69 -9.36 -7.65
C MET A 21 10.89 -9.59 -8.58
N ALA A 22 10.75 -10.47 -9.57
CA ALA A 22 11.79 -10.69 -10.58
C ALA A 22 12.06 -9.42 -11.41
N LEU A 23 11.02 -8.72 -11.84
CA LEU A 23 11.15 -7.46 -12.59
C LEU A 23 11.79 -6.36 -11.73
N THR A 24 11.45 -6.28 -10.45
CA THR A 24 12.01 -5.31 -9.52
C THR A 24 13.51 -5.54 -9.31
N LEU A 25 13.93 -6.78 -9.13
CA LEU A 25 15.35 -7.16 -9.08
C LEU A 25 16.08 -6.81 -10.38
N GLN A 26 15.46 -7.11 -11.53
CA GLN A 26 16.02 -6.77 -12.84
C GLN A 26 16.22 -5.26 -13.00
N LYS A 27 15.21 -4.44 -12.64
CA LYS A 27 15.30 -2.97 -12.71
C LYS A 27 16.35 -2.42 -11.75
N ALA A 28 16.53 -3.03 -10.58
CA ALA A 28 17.57 -2.67 -9.62
C ALA A 28 18.96 -3.18 -10.02
N ASN A 29 19.07 -3.98 -11.09
CA ASN A 29 20.30 -4.68 -11.50
C ASN A 29 20.91 -5.53 -10.37
N LEU A 30 20.06 -6.23 -9.61
CA LEU A 30 20.43 -7.11 -8.51
C LEU A 30 20.08 -8.56 -8.81
N LYS A 31 20.91 -9.47 -8.30
CA LYS A 31 20.59 -10.91 -8.25
C LYS A 31 19.92 -11.24 -6.91
N ALA A 32 19.10 -12.27 -6.87
CA ALA A 32 18.41 -12.69 -5.65
C ALA A 32 19.38 -12.86 -4.44
N LYS A 33 20.54 -13.44 -4.65
CA LYS A 33 21.58 -13.64 -3.61
C LYS A 33 22.19 -12.35 -3.03
N GLU A 34 21.90 -11.18 -3.62
CA GLU A 34 22.37 -9.88 -3.16
C GLU A 34 21.33 -9.17 -2.30
N VAL A 35 20.14 -9.80 -2.13
CA VAL A 35 19.05 -9.30 -1.29
C VAL A 35 19.05 -10.08 0.03
N ASP A 36 19.05 -9.37 1.14
CA ASP A 36 19.12 -9.97 2.47
C ASP A 36 17.76 -10.47 2.95
N TYR A 37 16.68 -9.72 2.65
CA TYR A 37 15.32 -10.05 3.07
C TYR A 37 14.28 -9.64 2.03
N ILE A 38 13.19 -10.43 1.97
CA ILE A 38 11.93 -10.01 1.37
C ILE A 38 10.93 -9.72 2.48
N LEU A 39 10.30 -8.56 2.42
CA LEU A 39 9.16 -8.14 3.25
C LEU A 39 7.98 -7.95 2.33
N CYS A 40 7.00 -8.85 2.38
CA CYS A 40 5.87 -8.81 1.47
C CYS A 40 4.63 -9.40 2.12
N GLY A 41 3.46 -8.96 1.67
CA GLY A 41 2.19 -9.51 2.12
C GLY A 41 1.08 -9.30 1.10
N ASP A 42 -0.04 -9.89 1.42
CA ASP A 42 -1.26 -9.89 0.61
C ASP A 42 -2.51 -9.95 1.51
N LEU A 43 -3.70 -9.97 0.91
CA LEU A 43 -4.97 -10.04 1.64
C LEU A 43 -5.42 -11.47 1.97
N LEU A 44 -4.78 -12.49 1.40
CA LEU A 44 -5.19 -13.88 1.61
C LEU A 44 -4.76 -14.37 2.99
N ASN A 45 -5.54 -15.25 3.58
CA ASN A 45 -5.20 -15.85 4.86
C ASN A 45 -3.79 -16.42 4.83
N GLN A 46 -3.00 -16.02 5.84
CA GLN A 46 -1.62 -16.44 6.09
C GLN A 46 -0.65 -16.08 4.96
N CYS A 47 -0.88 -14.96 4.24
CA CYS A 47 -0.02 -14.49 3.15
C CYS A 47 0.23 -15.56 2.07
N THR A 48 -0.83 -16.26 1.65
CA THR A 48 -0.71 -17.36 0.69
C THR A 48 -0.20 -16.87 -0.66
N GLY A 49 -0.68 -15.72 -1.14
CA GLY A 49 -0.24 -15.11 -2.40
C GLY A 49 1.26 -14.82 -2.38
N SER A 50 1.72 -14.11 -1.38
CA SER A 50 3.12 -13.72 -1.19
C SER A 50 4.02 -14.92 -0.96
N THR A 51 3.66 -15.83 -0.04
CA THR A 51 4.49 -16.98 0.31
C THR A 51 4.81 -17.86 -0.90
N PHE A 52 3.80 -18.20 -1.69
CA PHE A 52 4.01 -18.99 -2.90
C PHE A 52 4.66 -18.18 -4.02
N GLY A 53 4.44 -16.87 -4.06
CA GLY A 53 5.03 -15.97 -5.06
C GLY A 53 6.53 -15.77 -4.88
N VAL A 54 7.05 -15.77 -3.64
CA VAL A 54 8.47 -15.48 -3.37
C VAL A 54 9.35 -16.73 -3.21
N ARG A 55 8.77 -17.91 -3.08
CA ARG A 55 9.48 -19.14 -2.69
C ARG A 55 10.69 -19.49 -3.57
N GLN A 56 10.65 -19.17 -4.87
CA GLN A 56 11.72 -19.51 -5.82
C GLN A 56 12.96 -18.60 -5.72
N PHE A 57 12.88 -17.50 -5.00
CA PHE A 57 14.02 -16.57 -4.85
C PHE A 57 15.03 -17.04 -3.81
N GLU A 58 14.65 -17.97 -2.92
CA GLU A 58 15.51 -18.53 -1.85
C GLU A 58 16.10 -17.43 -0.95
N ILE A 59 15.35 -16.34 -0.74
CA ILE A 59 15.69 -15.20 0.12
C ILE A 59 14.92 -15.35 1.43
N PRO A 60 15.52 -15.06 2.61
CA PRO A 60 14.77 -14.96 3.86
C PRO A 60 13.54 -14.06 3.73
N PHE A 61 12.39 -14.57 4.16
CA PHE A 61 11.09 -13.95 3.93
C PHE A 61 10.34 -13.68 5.23
N PHE A 62 9.90 -12.47 5.40
CA PHE A 62 8.93 -12.06 6.42
C PHE A 62 7.58 -11.78 5.75
N GLY A 63 6.61 -12.66 5.99
CA GLY A 63 5.22 -12.45 5.56
C GLY A 63 4.55 -11.41 6.46
N LEU A 64 4.10 -10.32 5.87
CA LEU A 64 3.44 -9.23 6.56
C LEU A 64 1.93 -9.33 6.36
N PHE A 65 1.17 -9.22 7.44
CA PHE A 65 -0.29 -9.29 7.40
C PHE A 65 -0.91 -8.00 7.93
N GLY A 66 -0.51 -6.87 7.33
CA GLY A 66 -1.02 -5.55 7.63
C GLY A 66 -2.23 -5.12 6.79
N ALA A 67 -2.81 -6.03 6.00
CA ALA A 67 -3.85 -5.73 5.01
C ALA A 67 -3.43 -4.53 4.13
N CYS A 68 -4.26 -3.51 4.00
CA CYS A 68 -4.00 -2.36 3.14
C CYS A 68 -2.75 -1.55 3.53
N SER A 69 -2.25 -1.65 4.77
CA SER A 69 -1.03 -0.98 5.23
C SER A 69 0.26 -1.73 4.89
N THR A 70 0.19 -2.92 4.31
CA THR A 70 1.33 -3.82 4.11
C THR A 70 2.50 -3.17 3.35
N MET A 71 2.25 -2.36 2.32
CA MET A 71 3.33 -1.69 1.58
C MET A 71 4.09 -0.68 2.46
N GLY A 72 3.38 0.13 3.22
CA GLY A 72 3.98 1.07 4.17
C GLY A 72 4.74 0.37 5.29
N GLU A 73 4.18 -0.73 5.81
CA GLU A 73 4.82 -1.59 6.80
C GLU A 73 6.11 -2.22 6.25
N ALA A 74 6.07 -2.80 5.05
CA ALA A 74 7.21 -3.42 4.39
C ALA A 74 8.36 -2.42 4.16
N MET A 75 8.04 -1.22 3.68
CA MET A 75 9.02 -0.16 3.48
C MET A 75 9.61 0.34 4.80
N SER A 76 8.79 0.52 5.82
CA SER A 76 9.21 0.98 7.14
C SER A 76 10.14 -0.03 7.82
N LEU A 77 9.73 -1.29 7.90
CA LEU A 77 10.55 -2.36 8.47
C LEU A 77 11.84 -2.59 7.68
N GLY A 78 11.77 -2.55 6.35
CA GLY A 78 12.94 -2.66 5.49
C GLY A 78 13.95 -1.52 5.72
N ALA A 79 13.49 -0.29 5.86
CA ALA A 79 14.34 0.84 6.19
C ALA A 79 14.96 0.71 7.60
N MET A 80 14.19 0.24 8.60
CA MET A 80 14.71 -0.04 9.95
C MET A 80 15.78 -1.13 9.93
N LEU A 81 15.61 -2.21 9.16
CA LEU A 81 16.61 -3.27 9.02
C LEU A 81 17.91 -2.75 8.40
N ILE A 82 17.80 -1.89 7.39
CA ILE A 82 18.96 -1.28 6.72
C ILE A 82 19.65 -0.29 7.64
N ASP A 83 18.92 0.58 8.32
CA ASP A 83 19.48 1.57 9.24
C ASP A 83 20.13 0.90 10.45
N GLY A 84 19.50 -0.13 11.00
CA GLY A 84 20.03 -0.96 12.09
C GLY A 84 21.25 -1.81 11.70
N GLY A 85 21.61 -1.89 10.42
CA GLY A 85 22.77 -2.64 9.95
C GLY A 85 22.53 -4.15 9.76
N PHE A 86 21.27 -4.59 9.79
CA PHE A 86 20.88 -5.99 9.59
C PHE A 86 20.73 -6.37 8.11
N ALA A 87 20.64 -5.38 7.21
CA ALA A 87 20.51 -5.59 5.78
C ALA A 87 21.24 -4.50 4.99
N ASN A 88 21.64 -4.83 3.76
CA ASN A 88 22.11 -3.88 2.75
C ASN A 88 21.05 -3.66 1.68
N HIS A 89 20.34 -4.72 1.30
CA HIS A 89 19.22 -4.68 0.36
C HIS A 89 18.02 -5.43 0.91
N VAL A 90 16.86 -4.79 0.83
CA VAL A 90 15.58 -5.37 1.22
C VAL A 90 14.60 -5.18 0.05
N LEU A 91 13.92 -6.25 -0.34
CA LEU A 91 12.85 -6.22 -1.32
C LEU A 91 11.52 -6.09 -0.57
N ALA A 92 10.86 -4.97 -0.70
CA ALA A 92 9.59 -4.65 -0.03
C ALA A 92 8.45 -4.61 -1.05
N GLY A 93 7.32 -5.25 -0.77
CA GLY A 93 6.21 -5.29 -1.70
C GLY A 93 4.88 -5.69 -1.09
N ALA A 94 3.82 -5.52 -1.86
CA ALA A 94 2.47 -5.94 -1.48
C ALA A 94 1.61 -6.21 -2.72
N SER A 95 0.79 -7.25 -2.63
CA SER A 95 -0.13 -7.67 -3.69
C SER A 95 -1.57 -7.76 -3.21
N SER A 96 -2.50 -7.72 -4.13
CA SER A 96 -3.87 -8.18 -3.95
C SER A 96 -4.48 -8.59 -5.29
N HIS A 97 -5.49 -9.45 -5.21
CA HIS A 97 -6.28 -9.85 -6.37
C HIS A 97 -7.75 -9.76 -6.00
N PHE A 98 -8.54 -9.00 -6.77
CA PHE A 98 -9.96 -8.76 -6.47
C PHE A 98 -10.71 -10.05 -6.14
N CYS A 99 -10.77 -11.00 -7.08
CA CYS A 99 -11.54 -12.21 -6.88
C CYS A 99 -10.97 -13.13 -5.77
N ALA A 100 -9.65 -13.25 -5.65
CA ALA A 100 -9.01 -14.05 -4.62
C ALA A 100 -9.31 -13.52 -3.22
N ALA A 101 -9.19 -12.21 -3.02
CA ALA A 101 -9.44 -11.57 -1.74
C ALA A 101 -10.93 -11.45 -1.44
N GLU A 102 -11.72 -10.89 -2.36
CA GLU A 102 -13.12 -10.56 -2.07
C GLU A 102 -14.00 -11.78 -1.80
N LYS A 103 -13.71 -12.95 -2.38
CA LYS A 103 -14.45 -14.16 -2.05
C LYS A 103 -14.30 -14.60 -0.59
N GLN A 104 -13.30 -14.09 0.14
CA GLN A 104 -13.12 -14.40 1.56
C GLN A 104 -13.98 -13.53 2.46
N PHE A 105 -14.37 -12.34 2.03
CA PHE A 105 -15.17 -11.41 2.83
C PHE A 105 -16.46 -10.93 2.15
N ARG A 106 -16.62 -11.15 0.84
CA ARG A 106 -17.87 -10.89 0.09
C ARG A 106 -18.43 -12.16 -0.54
N PHE A 107 -18.44 -13.21 0.22
CA PHE A 107 -18.96 -14.50 -0.24
C PHE A 107 -20.51 -14.54 -0.14
N PRO A 108 -21.19 -15.11 -1.15
CA PRO A 108 -20.66 -15.60 -2.43
C PRO A 108 -20.53 -14.48 -3.48
N LEU A 109 -19.38 -14.39 -4.14
CA LEU A 109 -19.14 -13.44 -5.24
C LEU A 109 -20.18 -13.51 -6.36
N PRO A 110 -20.60 -14.72 -6.82
CA PRO A 110 -21.56 -14.83 -7.92
C PRO A 110 -22.95 -14.24 -7.63
N LEU A 111 -23.26 -13.94 -6.36
CA LEU A 111 -24.52 -13.31 -6.00
C LEU A 111 -24.67 -11.89 -6.56
N GLY A 112 -23.54 -11.22 -6.87
CA GLY A 112 -23.55 -9.90 -7.49
C GLY A 112 -24.24 -8.84 -6.63
N THR A 113 -24.01 -8.84 -5.32
CA THR A 113 -24.60 -7.86 -4.41
C THR A 113 -24.19 -6.45 -4.82
N GLN A 114 -25.17 -5.56 -4.94
CA GLN A 114 -24.88 -4.16 -5.20
C GLN A 114 -24.13 -3.55 -4.01
N ARG A 115 -23.03 -2.84 -4.30
CA ARG A 115 -22.21 -2.18 -3.29
C ARG A 115 -22.75 -0.76 -3.04
N PRO A 116 -22.72 -0.25 -1.79
CA PRO A 116 -23.06 1.12 -1.49
C PRO A 116 -21.98 2.10 -2.01
N PRO A 117 -22.29 3.39 -2.18
CA PRO A 117 -21.33 4.41 -2.64
C PRO A 117 -20.10 4.57 -1.76
N THR A 118 -20.16 4.13 -0.49
CA THR A 118 -19.04 4.17 0.47
C THR A 118 -18.07 3.00 0.30
N ALA A 119 -18.45 1.96 -0.44
CA ALA A 119 -17.61 0.78 -0.68
C ALA A 119 -16.44 1.11 -1.61
N THR A 120 -15.36 0.37 -1.44
CA THR A 120 -14.16 0.44 -2.28
C THR A 120 -14.01 -0.82 -3.13
N TRP A 121 -13.16 -0.75 -4.13
CA TRP A 121 -12.86 -1.86 -5.04
C TRP A 121 -11.46 -2.39 -4.80
N THR A 122 -11.33 -3.67 -4.48
CA THR A 122 -10.02 -4.30 -4.30
C THR A 122 -9.19 -4.24 -5.59
N VAL A 123 -8.02 -3.66 -5.50
CA VAL A 123 -7.07 -3.54 -6.63
C VAL A 123 -6.47 -4.91 -6.93
N THR A 124 -6.43 -5.29 -8.21
CA THR A 124 -5.67 -6.45 -8.68
C THR A 124 -4.32 -5.99 -9.20
N GLY A 125 -3.25 -6.42 -8.53
CA GLY A 125 -1.89 -6.06 -8.91
C GLY A 125 -0.86 -6.40 -7.83
N ASP A 126 0.37 -5.98 -8.08
CA ASP A 126 1.49 -6.07 -7.15
C ASP A 126 2.45 -4.90 -7.38
N GLY A 127 2.93 -4.32 -6.30
CA GLY A 127 3.97 -3.29 -6.32
C GLY A 127 5.12 -3.67 -5.42
N ALA A 128 6.37 -3.45 -5.89
CA ALA A 128 7.56 -3.75 -5.10
C ALA A 128 8.67 -2.75 -5.36
N VAL A 129 9.50 -2.53 -4.34
CA VAL A 129 10.69 -1.69 -4.39
C VAL A 129 11.89 -2.39 -3.76
N VAL A 130 13.09 -2.06 -4.23
CA VAL A 130 14.32 -2.38 -3.52
C VAL A 130 14.69 -1.20 -2.63
N LEU A 131 14.84 -1.46 -1.34
CA LEU A 131 15.44 -0.54 -0.39
C LEU A 131 16.92 -0.87 -0.26
N ALA A 132 17.76 0.15 -0.25
CA ALA A 132 19.22 -0.02 -0.17
C ALA A 132 19.85 1.04 0.72
N ARG A 133 20.95 0.68 1.38
CA ARG A 133 21.72 1.64 2.19
C ARG A 133 22.29 2.81 1.38
N LYS A 134 22.59 2.57 0.11
CA LYS A 134 23.13 3.55 -0.81
C LYS A 134 22.44 3.45 -2.16
N GLY A 135 22.23 4.58 -2.81
CA GLY A 135 21.60 4.66 -4.13
C GLY A 135 21.35 6.10 -4.53
N ASN A 136 20.91 6.29 -5.77
CA ASN A 136 20.58 7.61 -6.33
C ASN A 136 19.06 7.87 -6.38
N GLY A 137 18.26 6.98 -5.81
CA GLY A 137 16.80 7.12 -5.76
C GLY A 137 16.33 8.02 -4.61
N PRO A 138 15.00 8.18 -4.49
CA PRO A 138 14.37 8.83 -3.35
C PRO A 138 14.79 8.19 -2.03
N LYS A 139 14.79 8.97 -0.96
CA LYS A 139 15.26 8.52 0.35
C LYS A 139 14.10 8.47 1.33
N ILE A 140 13.98 7.37 2.08
CA ILE A 140 13.18 7.34 3.29
C ILE A 140 14.00 8.04 4.37
N VAL A 141 13.53 9.20 4.83
CA VAL A 141 14.25 10.03 5.80
C VAL A 141 13.68 9.95 7.20
N GLU A 142 12.41 9.58 7.31
CA GLU A 142 11.68 9.47 8.58
C GLU A 142 10.64 8.38 8.49
N ILE A 143 10.34 7.77 9.64
CA ILE A 143 9.30 6.77 9.81
C ILE A 143 8.53 7.13 11.08
N THR A 144 7.22 7.22 10.95
CA THR A 144 6.30 7.34 12.08
C THR A 144 5.41 6.12 12.12
N THR A 145 5.49 5.35 13.20
CA THR A 145 4.69 4.12 13.33
C THR A 145 3.35 4.44 13.97
N GLY A 146 2.27 4.06 13.30
CA GLY A 146 0.91 4.24 13.79
C GLY A 146 0.53 3.21 14.86
N LYS A 147 -0.64 3.42 15.43
CA LYS A 147 -1.28 2.52 16.40
C LYS A 147 -2.71 2.19 15.93
N ILE A 148 -3.31 1.18 16.53
CA ILE A 148 -4.73 0.89 16.31
C ILE A 148 -5.57 2.00 16.95
N VAL A 149 -6.47 2.60 16.16
CA VAL A 149 -7.45 3.60 16.61
C VAL A 149 -8.84 3.07 16.26
N ASP A 150 -9.63 2.75 17.28
CA ASP A 150 -10.98 2.25 17.11
C ASP A 150 -11.99 3.30 17.61
N MET A 151 -12.81 3.79 16.68
CA MET A 151 -13.92 4.74 16.95
C MET A 151 -15.29 4.05 16.90
N GLY A 152 -15.33 2.73 16.92
CA GLY A 152 -16.56 1.95 16.95
C GLY A 152 -17.31 1.89 15.62
N VAL A 153 -16.65 2.13 14.50
CA VAL A 153 -17.25 1.97 13.16
C VAL A 153 -17.34 0.50 12.82
N THR A 154 -18.55 -0.02 12.63
CA THR A 154 -18.83 -1.44 12.39
C THR A 154 -19.35 -1.75 10.99
N ASP A 155 -19.58 -0.74 10.15
CA ASP A 155 -20.03 -0.94 8.78
C ASP A 155 -18.88 -1.38 7.87
N ALA A 156 -18.86 -2.67 7.52
CA ALA A 156 -17.85 -3.24 6.63
C ALA A 156 -17.87 -2.67 5.21
N ASN A 157 -18.94 -1.99 4.81
CA ASN A 157 -19.03 -1.32 3.51
C ASN A 157 -18.53 0.14 3.55
N ASN A 158 -18.07 0.62 4.69
CA ASN A 158 -17.52 1.96 4.86
C ASN A 158 -16.14 1.89 5.55
N MET A 159 -15.20 1.25 4.90
CA MET A 159 -13.84 1.11 5.40
C MET A 159 -13.11 2.45 5.54
N GLY A 160 -13.40 3.41 4.66
CA GLY A 160 -12.86 4.77 4.77
C GLY A 160 -13.17 5.43 6.10
N ALA A 161 -14.40 5.31 6.60
CA ALA A 161 -14.78 5.86 7.91
C ALA A 161 -14.09 5.11 9.06
N ALA A 162 -13.85 3.82 8.93
CA ALA A 162 -13.15 3.03 9.95
C ALA A 162 -11.64 3.38 10.03
N MET A 163 -11.01 3.65 8.88
CA MET A 163 -9.57 3.90 8.77
C MET A 163 -9.18 5.38 8.99
N ALA A 164 -10.05 6.33 8.67
CA ALA A 164 -9.77 7.76 8.74
C ALA A 164 -9.24 8.23 10.11
N PRO A 165 -9.77 7.77 11.27
CA PRO A 165 -9.26 8.17 12.58
C PRO A 165 -7.80 7.75 12.80
N ALA A 166 -7.42 6.55 12.37
CA ALA A 166 -6.04 6.07 12.50
C ALA A 166 -5.08 6.86 11.59
N ALA A 167 -5.51 7.17 10.36
CA ALA A 167 -4.72 8.01 9.46
C ALA A 167 -4.54 9.44 10.01
N ALA A 168 -5.59 10.03 10.56
CA ALA A 168 -5.51 11.35 11.18
C ALA A 168 -4.61 11.37 12.41
N ASP A 169 -4.69 10.37 13.31
CA ASP A 169 -3.81 10.22 14.47
C ASP A 169 -2.34 10.09 14.06
N LEU A 170 -2.08 9.27 13.03
CA LEU A 170 -0.72 9.09 12.52
C LEU A 170 -0.15 10.37 11.92
N LEU A 171 -0.92 11.10 11.11
CA LEU A 171 -0.48 12.36 10.50
C LEU A 171 -0.23 13.44 11.57
N GLN A 172 -1.12 13.56 12.56
CA GLN A 172 -0.90 14.48 13.69
C GLN A 172 0.38 14.15 14.45
N THR A 173 0.59 12.87 14.77
CA THR A 173 1.81 12.40 15.43
C THR A 173 3.04 12.73 14.60
N HIS A 174 2.99 12.46 13.30
CA HIS A 174 4.10 12.74 12.40
C HIS A 174 4.44 14.23 12.34
N PHE A 175 3.44 15.10 12.20
CA PHE A 175 3.66 16.54 12.17
C PHE A 175 4.22 17.06 13.51
N ALA A 176 3.71 16.57 14.64
CA ALA A 176 4.19 16.96 15.95
C ALA A 176 5.64 16.51 16.20
N ASP A 177 5.97 15.24 15.88
CA ASP A 177 7.29 14.67 16.14
C ASP A 177 8.37 15.28 15.24
N THR A 178 8.02 15.62 14.00
CA THR A 178 8.96 16.19 13.02
C THR A 178 9.03 17.73 13.06
N GLY A 179 8.09 18.37 13.72
CA GLY A 179 7.94 19.83 13.71
C GLY A 179 7.53 20.39 12.35
N ARG A 180 6.92 19.56 11.51
CA ARG A 180 6.45 19.93 10.16
C ARG A 180 4.96 20.18 10.13
N THR A 181 4.54 20.76 9.02
CA THR A 181 3.14 21.03 8.69
C THR A 181 2.80 20.39 7.34
N PRO A 182 1.53 20.27 6.96
CA PRO A 182 1.16 19.80 5.62
C PRO A 182 1.83 20.57 4.48
N GLN A 183 2.14 21.85 4.68
CA GLN A 183 2.75 22.73 3.68
C GLN A 183 4.23 22.42 3.42
N ASP A 184 4.86 21.61 4.25
CA ASP A 184 6.26 21.16 4.05
C ASP A 184 6.38 20.00 3.07
N TYR A 185 5.26 19.50 2.54
CA TYR A 185 5.19 18.39 1.59
C TYR A 185 4.63 18.85 0.24
N ASP A 186 5.14 18.30 -0.85
CA ASP A 186 4.55 18.47 -2.17
C ASP A 186 3.34 17.55 -2.36
N VAL A 187 3.41 16.36 -1.76
CA VAL A 187 2.32 15.37 -1.75
C VAL A 187 2.25 14.69 -0.38
N ILE A 188 1.05 14.53 0.14
CA ILE A 188 0.73 13.64 1.25
C ILE A 188 -0.29 12.63 0.70
N ALA A 189 0.01 11.33 0.75
CA ALA A 189 -0.87 10.30 0.23
C ALA A 189 -1.16 9.25 1.29
N THR A 190 -2.45 8.96 1.49
CA THR A 190 -2.91 7.79 2.26
C THR A 190 -3.07 6.57 1.35
N GLY A 191 -3.22 5.39 1.93
CA GLY A 191 -3.14 4.12 1.20
C GLY A 191 -4.38 3.79 0.38
N ASP A 192 -5.55 3.79 1.01
CA ASP A 192 -6.80 3.35 0.39
C ASP A 192 -8.05 3.74 1.19
N LEU A 193 -8.03 4.94 1.75
CA LEU A 193 -9.17 5.52 2.46
C LEU A 193 -10.35 5.82 1.51
N GLY A 194 -10.04 6.03 0.23
CA GLY A 194 -10.98 6.47 -0.77
C GLY A 194 -11.51 7.87 -0.52
N THR A 195 -12.51 8.28 -1.30
CA THR A 195 -13.09 9.64 -1.24
C THR A 195 -13.66 9.94 0.14
N VAL A 196 -14.45 9.00 0.70
CA VAL A 196 -15.10 9.18 2.02
C VAL A 196 -14.07 9.30 3.14
N GLY A 197 -13.10 8.40 3.21
CA GLY A 197 -12.08 8.43 4.27
C GLY A 197 -11.15 9.63 4.14
N ARG A 198 -10.82 10.05 2.91
CA ARG A 198 -10.04 11.27 2.68
C ARG A 198 -10.73 12.51 3.22
N GLU A 199 -12.01 12.69 2.94
CA GLU A 199 -12.80 13.83 3.46
C GLU A 199 -12.82 13.84 4.99
N LEU A 200 -13.02 12.68 5.62
CA LEU A 200 -13.02 12.55 7.07
C LEU A 200 -11.65 12.89 7.69
N VAL A 201 -10.55 12.49 7.06
CA VAL A 201 -9.19 12.87 7.51
C VAL A 201 -9.01 14.39 7.46
N VAL A 202 -9.45 15.04 6.38
CA VAL A 202 -9.39 16.51 6.27
C VAL A 202 -10.13 17.18 7.42
N GLU A 203 -11.35 16.74 7.73
CA GLU A 203 -12.13 17.29 8.85
C GLU A 203 -11.47 17.04 10.22
N LEU A 204 -10.94 15.83 10.44
CA LEU A 204 -10.29 15.48 11.70
C LEU A 204 -9.02 16.29 11.92
N LEU A 205 -8.20 16.46 10.89
CA LEU A 205 -6.98 17.26 10.93
C LEU A 205 -7.27 18.75 11.11
N ALA A 206 -8.29 19.29 10.45
CA ALA A 206 -8.71 20.67 10.63
C ALA A 206 -9.12 20.96 12.10
N LYS A 207 -9.83 20.04 12.75
CA LYS A 207 -10.16 20.13 14.18
C LYS A 207 -8.92 20.10 15.08
N ALA A 208 -7.84 19.48 14.62
CA ALA A 208 -6.56 19.44 15.31
C ALA A 208 -5.63 20.61 14.96
N GLY A 209 -6.07 21.53 14.09
CA GLY A 209 -5.32 22.72 13.70
C GLY A 209 -4.41 22.55 12.49
N TYR A 210 -4.56 21.45 11.74
CA TYR A 210 -3.81 21.19 10.51
C TYR A 210 -4.70 21.34 9.28
N GLU A 211 -4.42 22.34 8.45
CA GLU A 211 -5.16 22.61 7.22
C GLU A 211 -4.57 21.78 6.08
N MET A 212 -5.37 20.83 5.58
CA MET A 212 -5.03 20.01 4.41
C MET A 212 -5.55 20.68 3.13
N ASP A 213 -4.71 20.75 2.11
CA ASP A 213 -5.05 21.33 0.81
C ASP A 213 -4.98 20.30 -0.33
N SER A 214 -4.84 20.76 -1.56
CA SER A 214 -4.74 19.91 -2.76
C SER A 214 -3.50 19.00 -2.80
N ARG A 215 -2.55 19.15 -1.89
CA ARG A 215 -1.38 18.25 -1.74
C ARG A 215 -1.76 16.93 -1.09
N TYR A 216 -2.89 16.88 -0.39
CA TYR A 216 -3.38 15.66 0.22
C TYR A 216 -4.25 14.86 -0.74
N THR A 217 -3.86 13.63 -1.01
CA THR A 217 -4.58 12.68 -1.84
C THR A 217 -4.62 11.29 -1.19
N ASP A 218 -5.18 10.34 -1.90
CA ASP A 218 -5.29 8.95 -1.46
C ASP A 218 -5.03 8.02 -2.64
N CYS A 219 -4.25 6.96 -2.44
CA CYS A 219 -3.93 6.02 -3.50
C CYS A 219 -5.18 5.36 -4.11
N GLY A 220 -6.23 5.14 -3.30
CA GLY A 220 -7.48 4.61 -3.79
C GLY A 220 -8.25 5.56 -4.72
N ILE A 221 -7.98 6.86 -4.61
CA ILE A 221 -8.53 7.87 -5.53
C ILE A 221 -7.69 7.93 -6.82
N GLU A 222 -6.38 7.86 -6.69
CA GLU A 222 -5.45 8.01 -7.83
C GLU A 222 -5.39 6.79 -8.76
N ILE A 223 -5.73 5.59 -8.27
CA ILE A 223 -5.53 4.36 -9.04
C ILE A 223 -6.60 4.08 -10.08
N PHE A 224 -7.80 4.63 -9.91
CA PHE A 224 -8.93 4.45 -10.80
C PHE A 224 -9.44 5.79 -11.34
N ASP A 225 -9.99 5.75 -12.53
CA ASP A 225 -10.81 6.84 -13.08
C ASP A 225 -12.23 6.70 -12.53
N ASN A 226 -12.52 7.41 -11.44
CA ASN A 226 -13.80 7.33 -10.76
C ASN A 226 -14.97 7.94 -11.56
N GLU A 227 -14.70 8.64 -12.67
CA GLU A 227 -15.75 9.15 -13.56
C GLU A 227 -16.24 8.08 -14.54
N THR A 228 -15.35 7.19 -14.98
CA THR A 228 -15.64 6.19 -16.03
C THR A 228 -15.66 4.76 -15.50
N GLN A 229 -15.09 4.50 -14.31
CA GLN A 229 -15.03 3.19 -13.68
C GLN A 229 -15.92 3.16 -12.43
N ASP A 230 -16.76 2.14 -12.33
CA ASP A 230 -17.70 1.95 -11.20
C ASP A 230 -16.96 1.40 -9.95
N THR A 231 -16.11 2.22 -9.36
CA THR A 231 -15.33 1.88 -8.16
C THR A 231 -15.84 2.53 -6.87
N HIS A 232 -16.94 3.31 -6.95
CA HIS A 232 -17.59 4.02 -5.84
C HIS A 232 -16.60 4.92 -5.07
N ALA A 233 -16.20 4.55 -3.85
CA ALA A 233 -15.27 5.37 -3.07
C ALA A 233 -13.80 5.26 -3.52
N GLY A 234 -13.48 4.39 -4.47
CA GLY A 234 -12.14 4.24 -5.01
C GLY A 234 -11.53 2.85 -4.79
N GLY A 235 -10.22 2.75 -4.97
CA GLY A 235 -9.46 1.52 -4.80
C GLY A 235 -9.18 1.15 -3.34
N SER A 236 -8.92 -0.13 -3.11
CA SER A 236 -8.58 -0.68 -1.78
C SER A 236 -7.64 -1.89 -1.91
N GLY A 237 -7.13 -2.36 -0.79
CA GLY A 237 -6.33 -3.57 -0.69
C GLY A 237 -4.82 -3.34 -0.68
N CYS A 238 -4.07 -4.40 -0.43
CA CYS A 238 -2.60 -4.32 -0.32
C CYS A 238 -1.93 -3.74 -1.58
N ALA A 239 -2.42 -4.10 -2.77
CA ALA A 239 -1.88 -3.59 -4.02
C ALA A 239 -2.22 -2.11 -4.27
N CYS A 240 -3.24 -1.55 -3.63
CA CYS A 240 -3.67 -0.18 -3.90
C CYS A 240 -2.52 0.81 -3.71
N SER A 241 -1.98 0.92 -2.50
CA SER A 241 -0.84 1.80 -2.22
C SER A 241 0.43 1.36 -2.92
N ALA A 242 0.68 0.04 -3.04
CA ALA A 242 1.87 -0.50 -3.66
C ALA A 242 1.98 -0.14 -5.15
N VAL A 243 0.91 -0.38 -5.92
CA VAL A 243 0.86 -0.08 -7.35
C VAL A 243 0.89 1.43 -7.59
N THR A 244 0.07 2.19 -6.84
CA THR A 244 0.02 3.65 -6.98
C THR A 244 1.37 4.29 -6.64
N PHE A 245 2.02 3.84 -5.56
CA PHE A 245 3.36 4.32 -5.24
C PHE A 245 4.34 4.02 -6.36
N CYS A 246 4.44 2.76 -6.81
CA CYS A 246 5.42 2.34 -7.80
C CYS A 246 5.19 2.93 -9.20
N ALA A 247 3.92 3.08 -9.62
CA ALA A 247 3.59 3.49 -10.98
C ALA A 247 3.34 5.00 -11.13
N TYR A 248 2.90 5.68 -10.07
CA TYR A 248 2.49 7.09 -10.14
C TYR A 248 3.40 8.01 -9.32
N PHE A 249 3.64 7.72 -8.04
CA PHE A 249 4.44 8.62 -7.19
C PHE A 249 5.95 8.43 -7.39
N TYR A 250 6.43 7.20 -7.44
CA TYR A 250 7.87 6.93 -7.53
C TYR A 250 8.53 7.54 -8.78
N PRO A 251 7.96 7.45 -10.00
CA PRO A 251 8.50 8.14 -11.16
C PRO A 251 8.57 9.66 -11.01
N ARG A 252 7.59 10.27 -10.35
CA ARG A 252 7.54 11.71 -10.09
C ARG A 252 8.56 12.15 -9.04
N LEU A 253 8.83 11.29 -8.05
CA LEU A 253 9.96 11.48 -7.11
C LEU A 253 11.32 11.39 -7.84
N LEU A 254 11.46 10.41 -8.74
CA LEU A 254 12.70 10.26 -9.53
C LEU A 254 12.97 11.42 -10.47
N SER A 255 11.93 11.98 -11.08
CA SER A 255 12.05 13.15 -11.98
C SER A 255 12.29 14.47 -11.23
N GLY A 256 12.07 14.50 -9.92
CA GLY A 256 12.12 15.71 -9.12
C GLY A 256 10.86 16.58 -9.21
N GLU A 257 9.77 16.08 -9.83
CA GLU A 257 8.45 16.73 -9.81
C GLU A 257 7.88 16.77 -8.39
N ILE A 258 8.13 15.73 -7.62
CA ILE A 258 7.86 15.66 -6.17
C ILE A 258 9.20 15.68 -5.46
N GLY A 259 9.44 16.70 -4.65
CA GLY A 259 10.63 16.81 -3.83
C GLY A 259 10.50 16.14 -2.47
N ARG A 260 9.27 16.18 -1.89
CA ARG A 260 8.96 15.56 -0.60
C ARG A 260 7.53 15.01 -0.59
N MET A 261 7.40 13.75 -0.23
CA MET A 261 6.14 13.06 -0.03
C MET A 261 6.09 12.48 1.38
#